data_b1fa3ab39c3cbdd88892b075b6fca1bf
#
_entry.id   b1fa3ab39c3cbdd88892b075b6fca1bf
#
_cell.length_a   1.000
_cell.length_b   1.000
_cell.length_c   1.000
_cell.angle_alpha   90.00
_cell.angle_beta   90.00
_cell.angle_gamma   90.00
#
_symmetry.space_group_name_H-M   'P 1'
#
loop_
_entity.id
_entity.type
_entity.pdbx_description
1 polymer ?
#
loop_
_entity_poly.entity_id
_entity_poly.type
_entity_poly.pdbx_seq_one_letter_code
_entity_poly.pdbx_strand_id
1 'polypeptide(L)'
;MKISEIIERLGRTVFEAPFGANAQAIGESPEVAEIRIAVLDEVKKKIQRAGGQALFPYNVVRIEIRAAAEEGAVFERDFFRRFFDEEVRKGLSKEACRFPEDFRVEIRAVEGSSEWLHVVMLSEEVAALPEEAPRARRTARLVVSAGTANKSEIPLQKARTNIGRLGDVYKSEGLSRRNDLAFAADNAINRTVSREHAHIVHDKKTGEYRLFNDRWYTRGNKAENNCGLWIVRDGMGQEVHRDSRGTRLLPGDEIHLGKAVVKFQVK
;
A
#
# COMPACT_ATOMS: atom_id res chain seq x y z
N MET A 1 -6.14 -24.65 -18.83
CA MET A 1 -4.99 -23.73 -18.98
C MET A 1 -3.92 -24.16 -17.97
N LYS A 2 -2.65 -24.24 -18.35
CA LYS A 2 -1.61 -24.73 -17.44
C LYS A 2 -1.18 -23.60 -16.50
N ILE A 3 -1.16 -23.87 -15.21
CA ILE A 3 -0.78 -22.90 -14.16
C ILE A 3 0.61 -22.31 -14.42
N SER A 4 1.55 -23.12 -14.95
CA SER A 4 2.86 -22.67 -15.36
C SER A 4 2.83 -21.52 -16.40
N GLU A 5 1.83 -21.50 -17.30
CA GLU A 5 1.68 -20.41 -18.28
C GLU A 5 1.19 -19.12 -17.60
N ILE A 6 0.31 -19.25 -16.60
CA ILE A 6 -0.16 -18.11 -15.79
C ILE A 6 1.01 -17.48 -15.04
N ILE A 7 1.79 -18.32 -14.38
CA ILE A 7 2.93 -17.89 -13.54
C ILE A 7 4.03 -17.28 -14.39
N GLU A 8 4.35 -17.89 -15.55
CA GLU A 8 5.35 -17.36 -16.47
C GLU A 8 4.95 -16.01 -17.06
N ARG A 9 3.67 -15.82 -17.40
CA ARG A 9 3.13 -14.53 -17.87
C ARG A 9 3.13 -13.47 -16.77
N LEU A 10 2.66 -13.82 -15.57
CA LEU A 10 2.70 -12.92 -14.41
C LEU A 10 4.15 -12.59 -14.03
N GLY A 11 5.05 -13.57 -14.06
CA GLY A 11 6.47 -13.37 -13.84
C GLY A 11 7.05 -12.35 -14.83
N ARG A 12 6.83 -12.51 -16.11
CA ARG A 12 7.28 -11.54 -17.14
C ARG A 12 6.66 -10.15 -16.92
N THR A 13 5.36 -10.07 -16.69
CA THR A 13 4.68 -8.79 -16.45
C THR A 13 5.22 -8.08 -15.20
N VAL A 14 5.57 -8.83 -14.16
CA VAL A 14 6.13 -8.29 -12.91
C VAL A 14 7.60 -7.89 -13.06
N PHE A 15 8.39 -8.61 -13.89
CA PHE A 15 9.83 -8.38 -14.02
C PHE A 15 10.21 -7.46 -15.19
N GLU A 16 9.44 -7.43 -16.28
CA GLU A 16 9.80 -6.71 -17.52
C GLU A 16 9.16 -5.33 -17.65
N ALA A 17 8.17 -4.98 -16.83
CA ALA A 17 7.50 -3.71 -16.98
C ALA A 17 8.24 -2.56 -16.28
N PRO A 18 8.34 -1.38 -16.90
CA PRO A 18 9.02 -0.23 -16.31
C PRO A 18 8.31 0.24 -15.04
N PHE A 19 9.10 0.71 -14.07
CA PHE A 19 8.65 1.21 -12.78
C PHE A 19 7.39 2.10 -12.88
N GLY A 20 6.32 1.69 -12.23
CA GLY A 20 5.12 2.50 -12.02
C GLY A 20 3.85 2.11 -12.79
N ALA A 21 3.95 1.28 -13.86
CA ALA A 21 2.78 0.86 -14.64
C ALA A 21 2.08 -0.41 -14.11
N ASN A 22 2.66 -1.09 -13.12
CA ASN A 22 2.44 -2.53 -12.95
C ASN A 22 1.36 -2.96 -11.98
N ALA A 23 1.09 -2.21 -10.91
CA ALA A 23 0.10 -2.65 -9.91
C ALA A 23 -1.30 -2.72 -10.52
N GLN A 24 -1.66 -1.74 -11.36
CA GLN A 24 -2.95 -1.71 -12.04
C GLN A 24 -3.00 -2.73 -13.19
N ALA A 25 -1.94 -2.82 -13.99
CA ALA A 25 -1.84 -3.78 -15.09
C ALA A 25 -1.84 -5.24 -14.62
N ILE A 26 -1.19 -5.54 -13.49
CA ILE A 26 -1.21 -6.88 -12.87
C ILE A 26 -2.61 -7.20 -12.34
N GLY A 27 -3.25 -6.25 -11.65
CA GLY A 27 -4.62 -6.42 -11.15
C GLY A 27 -5.67 -6.57 -12.26
N GLU A 28 -5.40 -6.05 -13.46
CA GLU A 28 -6.24 -6.15 -14.65
C GLU A 28 -5.90 -7.35 -15.54
N SER A 29 -4.84 -8.12 -15.22
CA SER A 29 -4.52 -9.30 -16.00
C SER A 29 -5.65 -10.34 -15.92
N PRO A 30 -5.97 -11.05 -17.03
CA PRO A 30 -7.04 -12.05 -17.05
C PRO A 30 -6.86 -13.12 -15.98
N GLU A 31 -5.63 -13.50 -15.71
CA GLU A 31 -5.27 -14.54 -14.75
C GLU A 31 -5.55 -14.11 -13.31
N VAL A 32 -5.14 -12.91 -12.94
CA VAL A 32 -5.43 -12.35 -11.60
C VAL A 32 -6.93 -12.09 -11.45
N ALA A 33 -7.62 -11.68 -12.52
CA ALA A 33 -9.06 -11.51 -12.52
C ALA A 33 -9.79 -12.84 -12.28
N GLU A 34 -9.32 -13.95 -12.86
CA GLU A 34 -9.89 -15.29 -12.63
C GLU A 34 -9.71 -15.73 -11.18
N ILE A 35 -8.49 -15.59 -10.62
CA ILE A 35 -8.23 -15.89 -9.20
C ILE A 35 -9.13 -15.03 -8.32
N ARG A 36 -9.23 -13.73 -8.61
CA ARG A 36 -10.07 -12.79 -7.85
C ARG A 36 -11.53 -13.21 -7.81
N ILE A 37 -12.09 -13.59 -8.97
CA ILE A 37 -13.49 -14.02 -9.07
C ILE A 37 -13.68 -15.28 -8.23
N ALA A 38 -12.83 -16.28 -8.39
CA ALA A 38 -12.91 -17.53 -7.63
C ALA A 38 -12.80 -17.30 -6.11
N VAL A 39 -11.87 -16.45 -5.66
CA VAL A 39 -11.72 -16.10 -4.23
C VAL A 39 -12.98 -15.40 -3.71
N LEU A 40 -13.50 -14.41 -4.46
CA LEU A 40 -14.68 -13.68 -4.02
C LEU A 40 -15.93 -14.56 -3.97
N ASP A 41 -16.06 -15.51 -4.90
CA ASP A 41 -17.18 -16.44 -4.90
C ASP A 41 -17.11 -17.40 -3.69
N GLU A 42 -15.94 -17.90 -3.34
CA GLU A 42 -15.76 -18.73 -2.13
C GLU A 42 -16.04 -17.94 -0.85
N VAL A 43 -15.56 -16.68 -0.76
CA VAL A 43 -15.84 -15.79 0.37
C VAL A 43 -17.33 -15.52 0.52
N LYS A 44 -18.05 -15.24 -0.59
CA LYS A 44 -19.49 -14.98 -0.57
C LYS A 44 -20.32 -16.17 -0.10
N LYS A 45 -19.92 -17.39 -0.46
CA LYS A 45 -20.58 -18.62 0.01
C LYS A 45 -20.54 -18.79 1.53
N LYS A 46 -19.57 -18.14 2.20
CA LYS A 46 -19.36 -18.23 3.65
C LYS A 46 -19.99 -17.08 4.44
N ILE A 47 -20.61 -16.12 3.77
CA ILE A 47 -21.35 -15.05 4.43
C ILE A 47 -22.58 -15.64 5.10
N GLN A 48 -22.71 -15.42 6.39
CA GLN A 48 -23.87 -15.79 7.19
C GLN A 48 -24.86 -14.63 7.24
N ARG A 49 -26.15 -14.93 7.18
CA ARG A 49 -27.20 -13.92 7.32
C ARG A 49 -28.06 -14.26 8.52
N ALA A 50 -28.03 -13.38 9.53
CA ALA A 50 -28.83 -13.53 10.74
C ALA A 50 -29.47 -12.19 11.09
N GLY A 51 -30.77 -12.18 11.37
CA GLY A 51 -31.47 -10.97 11.82
C GLY A 51 -31.42 -9.79 10.83
N GLY A 52 -31.34 -10.04 9.53
CA GLY A 52 -31.21 -8.99 8.50
C GLY A 52 -29.81 -8.41 8.33
N GLN A 53 -28.83 -8.91 9.07
CA GLN A 53 -27.41 -8.49 8.94
C GLN A 53 -26.59 -9.61 8.29
N ALA A 54 -25.67 -9.20 7.40
CA ALA A 54 -24.66 -10.09 6.85
C ALA A 54 -23.41 -10.08 7.73
N LEU A 55 -22.88 -11.25 8.06
CA LEU A 55 -21.71 -11.44 8.89
C LEU A 55 -20.74 -12.42 8.23
N PHE A 56 -19.48 -12.06 8.21
CA PHE A 56 -18.38 -12.97 7.84
C PHE A 56 -17.56 -13.28 9.10
N PRO A 57 -17.70 -14.47 9.71
CA PRO A 57 -17.19 -14.73 11.05
C PRO A 57 -15.69 -15.10 11.08
N TYR A 58 -15.05 -15.16 9.90
CA TYR A 58 -13.66 -15.57 9.78
C TYR A 58 -12.73 -14.36 9.77
N ASN A 59 -11.60 -14.45 10.45
CA ASN A 59 -10.60 -13.39 10.46
C ASN A 59 -9.42 -13.64 9.51
N VAL A 60 -9.31 -14.85 8.96
CA VAL A 60 -8.29 -15.19 7.96
C VAL A 60 -8.93 -15.79 6.73
N VAL A 61 -8.61 -15.24 5.56
CA VAL A 61 -8.85 -15.88 4.26
C VAL A 61 -7.49 -16.30 3.72
N ARG A 62 -7.24 -17.60 3.66
CA ARG A 62 -6.01 -18.16 3.11
C ARG A 62 -6.26 -18.64 1.70
N ILE A 63 -5.52 -18.08 0.75
CA ILE A 63 -5.55 -18.44 -0.67
C ILE A 63 -4.34 -19.33 -0.93
N GLU A 64 -4.59 -20.59 -1.23
CA GLU A 64 -3.58 -21.58 -1.55
C GLU A 64 -3.56 -21.79 -3.07
N ILE A 65 -2.42 -21.51 -3.70
CA ILE A 65 -2.23 -21.62 -5.14
C ILE A 65 -1.24 -22.74 -5.39
N ARG A 66 -1.62 -23.72 -6.23
CA ARG A 66 -0.71 -24.80 -6.61
C ARG A 66 0.38 -24.26 -7.53
N ALA A 67 1.59 -24.20 -7.02
CA ALA A 67 2.77 -23.80 -7.77
C ALA A 67 4.01 -24.51 -7.23
N ALA A 68 5.03 -24.69 -8.07
CA ALA A 68 6.35 -25.09 -7.59
C ALA A 68 6.95 -23.98 -6.71
N ALA A 69 7.83 -24.32 -5.79
CA ALA A 69 8.36 -23.37 -4.78
C ALA A 69 8.96 -22.09 -5.43
N GLU A 70 9.72 -22.23 -6.51
CA GLU A 70 10.33 -21.10 -7.21
C GLU A 70 9.28 -20.20 -7.89
N GLU A 71 8.26 -20.80 -8.49
CA GLU A 71 7.17 -20.11 -9.16
C GLU A 71 6.19 -19.48 -8.16
N GLY A 72 5.98 -20.15 -7.02
CA GLY A 72 5.07 -19.73 -5.96
C GLY A 72 5.49 -18.47 -5.24
N ALA A 73 6.80 -18.20 -5.15
CA ALA A 73 7.35 -17.03 -4.49
C ALA A 73 6.82 -15.69 -5.05
N VAL A 74 6.32 -15.68 -6.29
CA VAL A 74 5.68 -14.49 -6.89
C VAL A 74 4.38 -14.14 -6.18
N PHE A 75 3.57 -15.16 -5.83
CA PHE A 75 2.27 -14.94 -5.18
C PHE A 75 2.40 -14.59 -3.69
N GLU A 76 3.50 -14.96 -3.04
CA GLU A 76 3.75 -14.64 -1.63
C GLU A 76 4.22 -13.21 -1.41
N ARG A 77 4.45 -12.43 -2.49
CA ARG A 77 4.83 -11.03 -2.40
C ARG A 77 3.71 -10.19 -1.77
N ASP A 78 4.11 -9.22 -0.98
CA ASP A 78 3.22 -8.27 -0.28
C ASP A 78 2.20 -7.58 -1.19
N PHE A 79 2.52 -7.41 -2.47
CA PHE A 79 1.61 -6.86 -3.47
C PHE A 79 0.34 -7.71 -3.62
N PHE A 80 0.47 -9.01 -3.89
CA PHE A 80 -0.69 -9.89 -4.08
C PHE A 80 -1.52 -10.01 -2.81
N ARG A 81 -0.86 -10.13 -1.65
CA ARG A 81 -1.54 -10.15 -0.36
C ARG A 81 -2.40 -8.90 -0.15
N ARG A 82 -1.87 -7.70 -0.45
CA ARG A 82 -2.63 -6.44 -0.34
C ARG A 82 -3.74 -6.34 -1.36
N PHE A 83 -3.45 -6.68 -2.61
CA PHE A 83 -4.45 -6.67 -3.67
C PHE A 83 -5.66 -7.52 -3.28
N PHE A 84 -5.44 -8.76 -2.85
CA PHE A 84 -6.52 -9.65 -2.44
C PHE A 84 -7.17 -9.22 -1.12
N ASP A 85 -6.42 -8.68 -0.16
CA ASP A 85 -7.01 -8.11 1.06
C ASP A 85 -7.98 -6.96 0.74
N GLU A 86 -7.58 -6.04 -0.14
CA GLU A 86 -8.44 -4.95 -0.59
C GLU A 86 -9.66 -5.45 -1.37
N GLU A 87 -9.49 -6.38 -2.30
CA GLU A 87 -10.58 -6.90 -3.12
C GLU A 87 -11.60 -7.71 -2.28
N VAL A 88 -11.14 -8.51 -1.33
CA VAL A 88 -12.03 -9.24 -0.42
C VAL A 88 -12.78 -8.26 0.49
N ARG A 89 -12.10 -7.26 1.08
CA ARG A 89 -12.77 -6.22 1.88
C ARG A 89 -13.79 -5.44 1.08
N LYS A 90 -13.48 -5.07 -0.16
CA LYS A 90 -14.43 -4.42 -1.08
C LYS A 90 -15.63 -5.33 -1.36
N GLY A 91 -15.38 -6.62 -1.61
CA GLY A 91 -16.42 -7.62 -1.82
C GLY A 91 -17.36 -7.74 -0.62
N LEU A 92 -16.83 -7.90 0.58
CA LEU A 92 -17.60 -7.96 1.84
C LEU A 92 -18.38 -6.66 2.11
N SER A 93 -17.76 -5.50 1.83
CA SER A 93 -18.41 -4.19 2.01
C SER A 93 -19.56 -3.96 1.05
N LYS A 94 -19.46 -4.46 -0.21
CA LYS A 94 -20.56 -4.40 -1.19
C LYS A 94 -21.79 -5.21 -0.72
N GLU A 95 -21.57 -6.30 0.01
CA GLU A 95 -22.64 -7.11 0.60
C GLU A 95 -23.13 -6.55 1.94
N ALA A 96 -22.70 -5.34 2.34
CA ALA A 96 -22.95 -4.74 3.66
C ALA A 96 -22.58 -5.71 4.81
N CYS A 97 -21.56 -6.51 4.62
CA CYS A 97 -21.16 -7.57 5.53
C CYS A 97 -20.23 -7.04 6.62
N ARG A 98 -20.50 -7.39 7.88
CA ARG A 98 -19.59 -7.15 8.99
C ARG A 98 -18.56 -8.29 9.06
N PHE A 99 -17.31 -7.94 9.31
CA PHE A 99 -16.21 -8.89 9.48
C PHE A 99 -15.28 -8.43 10.60
N PRO A 100 -14.45 -9.33 11.20
CA PRO A 100 -13.56 -9.02 12.30
C PRO A 100 -12.58 -7.88 12.00
N GLU A 101 -12.20 -7.09 13.02
CA GLU A 101 -11.24 -5.98 12.87
C GLU A 101 -9.84 -6.47 12.49
N ASP A 102 -9.46 -7.66 12.96
CA ASP A 102 -8.19 -8.35 12.69
C ASP A 102 -8.21 -9.16 11.39
N PHE A 103 -9.22 -8.95 10.54
CA PHE A 103 -9.33 -9.62 9.25
C PHE A 103 -8.10 -9.42 8.39
N ARG A 104 -7.59 -10.52 7.82
CA ARG A 104 -6.44 -10.50 6.90
C ARG A 104 -6.56 -11.57 5.82
N VAL A 105 -5.89 -11.34 4.70
CA VAL A 105 -5.73 -12.31 3.63
C VAL A 105 -4.28 -12.80 3.61
N GLU A 106 -4.11 -14.11 3.54
CA GLU A 106 -2.83 -14.80 3.36
C GLU A 106 -2.82 -15.49 2.00
N ILE A 107 -1.68 -15.48 1.33
CA ILE A 107 -1.48 -16.23 0.08
C ILE A 107 -0.30 -17.16 0.31
N ARG A 108 -0.46 -18.41 -0.08
CA ARG A 108 0.59 -19.42 0.02
C ARG A 108 0.67 -20.23 -1.28
N ALA A 109 1.89 -20.51 -1.71
CA ALA A 109 2.14 -21.52 -2.72
C ALA A 109 2.15 -22.91 -2.04
N VAL A 110 1.46 -23.88 -2.64
CA VAL A 110 1.37 -25.25 -2.11
C VAL A 110 1.72 -26.22 -3.21
N GLU A 111 2.68 -27.11 -2.95
CA GLU A 111 3.03 -28.18 -3.87
C GLU A 111 2.08 -29.38 -3.68
N GLY A 112 1.77 -30.08 -4.76
CA GLY A 112 1.07 -31.38 -4.71
C GLY A 112 -0.43 -31.32 -4.44
N SER A 113 -1.07 -30.15 -4.39
CA SER A 113 -2.54 -30.03 -4.30
C SER A 113 -3.23 -30.58 -5.57
N SER A 114 -4.39 -31.22 -5.40
CA SER A 114 -5.21 -31.68 -6.52
C SER A 114 -5.90 -30.50 -7.23
N GLU A 115 -6.22 -29.45 -6.50
CA GLU A 115 -6.85 -28.24 -7.01
C GLU A 115 -5.80 -27.16 -7.28
N TRP A 116 -6.01 -26.35 -8.30
CA TRP A 116 -5.11 -25.27 -8.68
C TRP A 116 -5.23 -24.06 -7.74
N LEU A 117 -6.42 -23.87 -7.16
CA LEU A 117 -6.75 -22.83 -6.20
C LEU A 117 -7.63 -23.42 -5.11
N HIS A 118 -7.24 -23.19 -3.87
CA HIS A 118 -8.02 -23.56 -2.71
C HIS A 118 -8.13 -22.36 -1.76
N VAL A 119 -9.35 -22.03 -1.32
CA VAL A 119 -9.60 -20.87 -0.45
C VAL A 119 -10.12 -21.37 0.89
N VAL A 120 -9.31 -21.19 1.92
CA VAL A 120 -9.60 -21.66 3.28
C VAL A 120 -9.98 -20.46 4.15
N MET A 121 -11.11 -20.53 4.83
CA MET A 121 -11.53 -19.56 5.82
C MET A 121 -11.24 -20.09 7.22
N LEU A 122 -10.51 -19.31 8.00
CA LEU A 122 -10.10 -19.70 9.35
C LEU A 122 -10.60 -18.65 10.35
N SER A 123 -11.03 -19.15 11.50
CA SER A 123 -11.19 -18.35 12.73
C SER A 123 -10.00 -18.69 13.60
N GLU A 124 -8.89 -18.00 13.36
CA GLU A 124 -7.73 -18.13 14.23
C GLU A 124 -7.98 -17.25 15.45
N GLU A 125 -8.00 -17.81 16.65
CA GLU A 125 -7.74 -16.99 17.82
C GLU A 125 -6.37 -16.37 17.56
N VAL A 126 -6.35 -15.06 17.37
CA VAL A 126 -5.08 -14.34 17.46
C VAL A 126 -4.61 -14.64 18.87
N ALA A 127 -3.71 -15.61 19.01
CA ALA A 127 -2.97 -15.79 20.25
C ALA A 127 -2.48 -14.38 20.56
N ALA A 128 -3.06 -13.79 21.65
CA ALA A 128 -2.79 -12.40 21.97
C ALA A 128 -1.29 -12.25 21.82
N LEU A 129 -0.88 -11.55 20.77
CA LEU A 129 0.54 -11.36 20.48
C LEU A 129 1.08 -10.97 21.83
N PRO A 130 2.05 -11.72 22.41
CA PRO A 130 2.49 -11.52 23.79
C PRO A 130 2.64 -10.04 23.91
N GLU A 131 1.87 -9.43 24.83
CA GLU A 131 1.68 -7.98 24.99
C GLU A 131 3.03 -7.35 24.74
N GLU A 132 3.24 -6.80 23.52
CA GLU A 132 4.58 -6.45 23.06
C GLU A 132 5.14 -5.59 24.16
N ALA A 133 6.14 -6.12 24.83
CA ALA A 133 6.88 -5.42 25.88
C ALA A 133 7.09 -3.99 25.37
N PRO A 134 6.71 -2.93 26.11
CA PRO A 134 6.44 -1.59 25.63
C PRO A 134 7.44 -1.25 24.54
N ARG A 135 6.98 -1.23 23.28
CA ARG A 135 7.84 -1.14 22.09
C ARG A 135 8.78 0.01 22.34
N ALA A 136 10.04 -0.31 22.57
CA ALA A 136 11.07 0.72 22.70
C ALA A 136 10.80 1.68 21.55
N ARG A 137 10.48 2.95 21.86
CA ARG A 137 9.93 3.96 20.94
C ARG A 137 10.75 3.96 19.65
N ARG A 138 10.33 3.14 18.68
CA ARG A 138 11.01 3.05 17.38
C ARG A 138 10.93 4.44 16.78
N THR A 139 12.06 5.10 16.68
CA THR A 139 12.12 6.42 16.08
C THR A 139 12.26 6.25 14.57
N ALA A 140 11.27 6.75 13.84
CA ALA A 140 11.35 6.78 12.38
C ALA A 140 11.99 8.10 11.91
N ARG A 141 12.60 8.03 10.71
CA ARG A 141 13.15 9.20 10.01
C ARG A 141 12.94 9.09 8.52
N LEU A 142 12.98 10.24 7.84
CA LEU A 142 13.12 10.32 6.39
C LEU A 142 14.55 10.70 6.06
N VAL A 143 15.13 10.04 5.06
CA VAL A 143 16.44 10.36 4.50
C VAL A 143 16.26 10.76 3.05
N VAL A 144 16.77 11.92 2.64
CA VAL A 144 16.70 12.41 1.26
C VAL A 144 17.67 11.62 0.40
N SER A 145 17.14 10.91 -0.62
CA SER A 145 17.92 10.11 -1.57
C SER A 145 18.07 10.82 -2.93
N ALA A 146 17.11 11.64 -3.34
CA ALA A 146 17.20 12.45 -4.56
C ALA A 146 16.51 13.81 -4.36
N GLY A 147 17.11 14.85 -4.94
CA GLY A 147 16.73 16.25 -4.73
C GLY A 147 17.53 16.91 -3.62
N THR A 148 17.30 18.22 -3.42
CA THR A 148 18.00 19.04 -2.41
C THR A 148 16.96 19.64 -1.47
N ALA A 149 16.91 19.16 -0.25
CA ALA A 149 16.02 19.69 0.77
C ALA A 149 16.77 20.55 1.81
N ASN A 150 16.01 21.26 2.66
CA ASN A 150 16.54 22.03 3.77
C ASN A 150 17.27 21.19 4.82
N LYS A 151 17.05 19.86 4.80
CA LYS A 151 17.70 18.86 5.66
C LYS A 151 17.94 17.60 4.84
N SER A 152 19.07 16.94 5.04
CA SER A 152 19.36 15.63 4.42
C SER A 152 18.56 14.49 5.08
N GLU A 153 18.22 14.66 6.37
CA GLU A 153 17.36 13.75 7.10
C GLU A 153 16.46 14.51 8.08
N ILE A 154 15.30 13.94 8.39
CA ILE A 154 14.37 14.48 9.38
C ILE A 154 13.77 13.37 10.25
N PRO A 155 13.85 13.47 11.58
CA PRO A 155 13.19 12.54 12.48
C PRO A 155 11.68 12.81 12.50
N LEU A 156 10.88 11.73 12.48
CA LEU A 156 9.42 11.77 12.52
C LEU A 156 8.89 11.73 13.96
N GLN A 157 9.23 12.74 14.75
CA GLN A 157 8.85 12.84 16.18
C GLN A 157 7.49 13.56 16.37
N LYS A 158 7.10 14.39 15.41
CA LYS A 158 5.83 15.13 15.44
C LYS A 158 4.67 14.21 15.08
N ALA A 159 3.48 14.52 15.60
CA ALA A 159 2.24 13.85 15.17
C ALA A 159 1.98 14.04 13.68
N ARG A 160 2.42 15.18 13.11
CA ARG A 160 2.32 15.47 11.68
C ARG A 160 3.63 16.10 11.19
N THR A 161 4.17 15.57 10.10
CA THR A 161 5.35 16.09 9.40
C THR A 161 4.94 16.46 7.98
N ASN A 162 5.08 17.74 7.63
CA ASN A 162 4.69 18.27 6.32
C ASN A 162 5.88 18.29 5.35
N ILE A 163 5.62 17.93 4.09
CA ILE A 163 6.62 17.83 3.03
C ILE A 163 6.15 18.61 1.80
N GLY A 164 7.04 19.43 1.24
CA GLY A 164 6.72 20.18 0.03
C GLY A 164 7.91 20.96 -0.53
N ARG A 165 7.67 21.75 -1.59
CA ARG A 165 8.74 22.50 -2.25
C ARG A 165 9.18 23.74 -1.45
N LEU A 166 8.23 24.48 -0.90
CA LEU A 166 8.52 25.72 -0.15
C LEU A 166 8.52 25.44 1.35
N GLY A 167 9.39 26.12 2.12
CA GLY A 167 9.38 26.06 3.58
C GLY A 167 8.07 26.58 4.15
N ASP A 168 7.74 27.82 3.80
CA ASP A 168 6.47 28.46 4.15
C ASP A 168 5.60 28.64 2.90
N VAL A 169 4.35 28.24 3.00
CA VAL A 169 3.36 28.36 1.93
C VAL A 169 2.31 29.37 2.34
N TYR A 170 2.21 30.46 1.56
CA TYR A 170 1.25 31.54 1.76
C TYR A 170 0.07 31.38 0.80
N LYS A 171 -1.12 31.72 1.27
CA LYS A 171 -2.35 31.92 0.51
C LYS A 171 -2.86 33.35 0.74
N SER A 172 -4.01 33.68 0.12
CA SER A 172 -4.60 35.02 0.24
C SER A 172 -4.81 35.50 1.69
N GLU A 173 -5.02 34.58 2.61
CA GLU A 173 -5.31 34.86 4.04
C GLU A 173 -4.06 34.78 4.93
N GLY A 174 -2.85 34.61 4.36
CA GLY A 174 -1.59 34.56 5.09
C GLY A 174 -0.90 33.21 5.00
N LEU A 175 -0.13 32.86 6.05
CA LEU A 175 0.62 31.59 6.13
C LEU A 175 -0.34 30.42 6.23
N SER A 176 -0.45 29.63 5.15
CA SER A 176 -1.30 28.45 5.08
C SER A 176 -0.65 27.20 5.68
N ARG A 177 0.66 27.03 5.43
CA ARG A 177 1.36 25.82 5.84
C ARG A 177 2.86 26.05 5.96
N ARG A 178 3.47 25.41 6.96
CA ARG A 178 4.91 25.25 7.07
C ARG A 178 5.31 23.83 6.79
N ASN A 179 6.24 23.61 5.84
CA ASN A 179 6.79 22.29 5.55
C ASN A 179 8.04 22.06 6.41
N ASP A 180 8.07 20.89 7.08
CA ASP A 180 9.19 20.45 7.90
C ASP A 180 10.37 19.99 7.05
N LEU A 181 10.06 19.35 5.90
CA LEU A 181 11.01 18.99 4.86
C LEU A 181 10.66 19.76 3.58
N ALA A 182 11.54 20.69 3.20
CA ALA A 182 11.32 21.61 2.10
C ALA A 182 12.39 21.46 1.01
N PHE A 183 11.98 21.22 -0.23
CA PHE A 183 12.84 21.10 -1.42
C PHE A 183 12.98 22.44 -2.14
N ALA A 184 13.48 23.47 -1.42
CA ALA A 184 13.43 24.86 -1.87
C ALA A 184 14.52 25.23 -2.91
N ALA A 185 15.57 24.45 -3.07
CA ALA A 185 16.60 24.70 -4.06
C ALA A 185 16.04 24.65 -5.49
N ASP A 186 16.41 25.62 -6.33
CA ASP A 186 15.95 25.71 -7.70
C ASP A 186 16.75 24.77 -8.63
N ASN A 187 16.23 23.55 -8.80
CA ASN A 187 16.78 22.54 -9.71
C ASN A 187 15.66 21.72 -10.36
N ALA A 188 16.00 20.98 -11.41
CA ALA A 188 15.03 20.22 -12.21
C ALA A 188 14.27 19.16 -11.41
N ILE A 189 14.88 18.57 -10.37
CA ILE A 189 14.24 17.59 -9.50
C ILE A 189 13.22 18.28 -8.59
N ASN A 190 13.65 19.31 -7.88
CA ASN A 190 12.81 20.02 -6.91
C ASN A 190 11.62 20.73 -7.53
N ARG A 191 11.72 21.20 -8.78
CA ARG A 191 10.61 21.80 -9.53
C ARG A 191 9.43 20.85 -9.69
N THR A 192 9.64 19.52 -9.63
CA THR A 192 8.57 18.52 -9.69
C THR A 192 7.85 18.34 -8.35
N VAL A 193 8.38 18.89 -7.25
CA VAL A 193 7.73 18.83 -5.94
C VAL A 193 6.68 19.96 -5.84
N SER A 194 5.46 19.62 -5.45
CA SER A 194 4.39 20.61 -5.22
C SER A 194 4.65 21.41 -3.93
N ARG A 195 4.14 22.64 -3.85
CA ARG A 195 4.30 23.51 -2.66
C ARG A 195 3.82 22.84 -1.38
N GLU A 196 2.65 22.21 -1.44
CA GLU A 196 2.05 21.35 -0.42
C GLU A 196 1.94 19.95 -1.05
N HIS A 197 2.97 19.10 -0.92
CA HIS A 197 3.00 17.84 -1.68
C HIS A 197 2.37 16.69 -0.89
N ALA A 198 2.84 16.48 0.34
CA ALA A 198 2.44 15.39 1.18
C ALA A 198 2.57 15.72 2.67
N HIS A 199 2.00 14.91 3.52
CA HIS A 199 2.34 14.87 4.94
C HIS A 199 2.34 13.44 5.45
N ILE A 200 3.07 13.23 6.55
CA ILE A 200 3.09 11.97 7.29
C ILE A 200 2.46 12.22 8.65
N VAL A 201 1.54 11.36 9.04
CA VAL A 201 0.93 11.30 10.38
C VAL A 201 1.55 10.13 11.14
N HIS A 202 2.01 10.41 12.35
CA HIS A 202 2.43 9.40 13.32
C HIS A 202 1.32 9.18 14.33
N ASP A 203 0.70 8.02 14.29
CA ASP A 203 -0.23 7.59 15.33
C ASP A 203 0.55 7.06 16.52
N LYS A 204 0.55 7.82 17.61
CA LYS A 204 1.28 7.46 18.84
C LYS A 204 0.69 6.26 19.58
N LYS A 205 -0.57 5.90 19.30
CA LYS A 205 -1.23 4.76 19.95
C LYS A 205 -0.81 3.46 19.30
N THR A 206 -0.83 3.43 17.95
CA THR A 206 -0.47 2.23 17.18
C THR A 206 1.02 2.19 16.80
N GLY A 207 1.74 3.32 16.90
CA GLY A 207 3.11 3.46 16.42
C GLY A 207 3.22 3.47 14.89
N GLU A 208 2.09 3.58 14.17
CA GLU A 208 2.06 3.58 12.72
C GLU A 208 2.37 4.96 12.12
N TYR A 209 2.99 4.95 10.97
CA TYR A 209 3.20 6.12 10.14
C TYR A 209 2.39 5.99 8.86
N ARG A 210 1.61 7.03 8.53
CA ARG A 210 0.77 7.06 7.33
C ARG A 210 1.09 8.26 6.46
N LEU A 211 1.27 8.03 5.16
CA LEU A 211 1.53 9.05 4.14
C LEU A 211 0.22 9.50 3.50
N PHE A 212 0.05 10.80 3.40
CA PHE A 212 -1.11 11.43 2.78
C PHE A 212 -0.68 12.30 1.61
N ASN A 213 -1.45 12.28 0.53
CA ASN A 213 -1.28 13.14 -0.63
C ASN A 213 -2.07 14.43 -0.44
N ASP A 214 -1.39 15.58 -0.37
CA ASP A 214 -2.01 16.90 -0.18
C ASP A 214 -2.17 17.68 -1.48
N ARG A 215 -1.76 17.12 -2.61
CA ARG A 215 -1.80 17.81 -3.89
C ARG A 215 -3.24 18.07 -4.32
N TRP A 216 -3.48 19.28 -4.79
CA TRP A 216 -4.74 19.64 -5.44
C TRP A 216 -4.63 19.38 -6.95
N TYR A 217 -5.56 18.57 -7.46
CA TYR A 217 -5.75 18.40 -8.90
C TYR A 217 -6.86 19.32 -9.34
N THR A 218 -6.56 20.28 -10.22
CA THR A 218 -7.60 20.97 -10.99
C THR A 218 -8.05 20.02 -12.09
N ARG A 219 -9.35 19.66 -12.12
CA ARG A 219 -9.94 18.89 -13.22
C ARG A 219 -9.61 19.59 -14.54
N GLY A 220 -8.86 18.97 -15.42
CA GLY A 220 -8.53 19.50 -16.75
C GLY A 220 -7.06 19.57 -17.09
N ASN A 221 -6.16 19.69 -16.12
CA ASN A 221 -4.72 19.61 -16.39
C ASN A 221 -4.25 18.15 -16.29
N LYS A 222 -4.39 17.40 -17.39
CA LYS A 222 -3.64 16.15 -17.63
C LYS A 222 -2.13 16.42 -17.86
N ALA A 223 -1.72 17.66 -17.78
CA ALA A 223 -0.35 18.06 -17.93
C ALA A 223 0.41 17.61 -16.68
N GLU A 224 1.28 16.68 -16.93
CA GLU A 224 2.47 16.35 -16.19
C GLU A 224 2.31 15.35 -15.06
N ASN A 225 2.33 14.09 -15.45
CA ASN A 225 2.62 12.89 -14.62
C ASN A 225 3.95 12.99 -13.83
N ASN A 226 4.70 14.09 -13.97
CA ASN A 226 6.00 14.28 -13.34
C ASN A 226 5.93 14.73 -11.89
N CYS A 227 4.75 15.00 -11.35
CA CYS A 227 4.56 15.45 -9.96
C CYS A 227 3.81 14.45 -9.09
N GLY A 228 3.69 13.19 -9.45
CA GLY A 228 2.98 12.16 -8.68
C GLY A 228 3.55 11.96 -7.28
N LEU A 229 2.74 11.41 -6.37
CA LEU A 229 3.19 10.88 -5.09
C LEU A 229 3.13 9.36 -5.17
N TRP A 230 4.27 8.71 -4.97
CA TRP A 230 4.40 7.27 -5.07
C TRP A 230 5.15 6.71 -3.88
N ILE A 231 4.83 5.49 -3.49
CA ILE A 231 5.66 4.65 -2.62
C ILE A 231 6.25 3.55 -3.47
N VAL A 232 7.57 3.39 -3.43
CA VAL A 232 8.25 2.23 -4.00
C VAL A 232 8.67 1.33 -2.86
N ARG A 233 8.21 0.10 -2.89
CA ARG A 233 8.45 -0.94 -1.90
C ARG A 233 8.80 -2.23 -2.61
N ASP A 234 9.93 -2.83 -2.24
CA ASP A 234 10.43 -4.06 -2.87
C ASP A 234 10.48 -3.98 -4.41
N GLY A 235 10.86 -2.79 -4.93
CA GLY A 235 10.93 -2.49 -6.35
C GLY A 235 9.58 -2.21 -7.03
N MET A 236 8.47 -2.22 -6.30
CA MET A 236 7.13 -1.97 -6.84
C MET A 236 6.63 -0.58 -6.47
N GLY A 237 6.18 0.18 -7.48
CA GLY A 237 5.62 1.50 -7.31
C GLY A 237 4.10 1.46 -7.09
N GLN A 238 3.63 2.12 -6.05
CA GLN A 238 2.21 2.34 -5.77
C GLN A 238 1.93 3.83 -5.73
N GLU A 239 0.98 4.30 -6.55
CA GLU A 239 0.53 5.68 -6.47
C GLU A 239 -0.26 5.92 -5.18
N VAL A 240 0.09 7.00 -4.48
CA VAL A 240 -0.64 7.44 -3.29
C VAL A 240 -1.70 8.44 -3.73
N HIS A 241 -2.93 7.97 -3.82
CA HIS A 241 -4.08 8.83 -4.11
C HIS A 241 -4.46 9.68 -2.90
N ARG A 242 -5.23 10.72 -3.15
CA ARG A 242 -5.79 11.55 -2.09
C ARG A 242 -6.91 10.76 -1.38
N ASP A 243 -6.61 10.22 -0.23
CA ASP A 243 -7.50 9.42 0.60
C ASP A 243 -7.49 9.93 2.04
N SER A 244 -8.64 9.87 2.71
CA SER A 244 -8.78 10.23 4.12
C SER A 244 -8.07 9.27 5.09
N ARG A 245 -7.74 8.05 4.65
CA ARG A 245 -7.08 7.02 5.48
C ARG A 245 -5.56 7.10 5.43
N GLY A 246 -5.00 7.64 4.35
CA GLY A 246 -3.57 7.63 4.07
C GLY A 246 -3.01 6.21 3.85
N THR A 247 -1.81 6.14 3.30
CA THR A 247 -1.10 4.88 3.03
C THR A 247 -0.10 4.59 4.15
N ARG A 248 -0.16 3.40 4.74
CA ARG A 248 0.78 2.96 5.78
C ARG A 248 2.19 2.83 5.22
N LEU A 249 3.16 3.42 5.91
CA LEU A 249 4.58 3.29 5.60
C LEU A 249 5.20 2.09 6.31
N LEU A 250 6.08 1.38 5.60
CA LEU A 250 6.89 0.29 6.13
C LEU A 250 8.38 0.65 6.05
N PRO A 251 9.21 0.10 6.95
CA PRO A 251 10.66 0.32 6.89
C PRO A 251 11.23 -0.02 5.52
N GLY A 252 12.03 0.88 4.96
CA GLY A 252 12.62 0.72 3.64
C GLY A 252 11.85 1.34 2.49
N ASP A 253 10.60 1.80 2.70
CA ASP A 253 9.82 2.48 1.66
C ASP A 253 10.57 3.68 1.09
N GLU A 254 10.55 3.81 -0.23
CA GLU A 254 10.97 5.02 -0.93
C GLU A 254 9.75 5.82 -1.35
N ILE A 255 9.70 7.06 -0.89
CA ILE A 255 8.61 7.99 -1.17
C ILE A 255 9.08 8.93 -2.28
N HIS A 256 8.42 8.85 -3.44
CA HIS A 256 8.69 9.68 -4.59
C HIS A 256 7.72 10.87 -4.62
N LEU A 257 8.28 12.07 -4.55
CA LEU A 257 7.59 13.35 -4.62
C LEU A 257 7.89 13.99 -5.98
N GLY A 258 7.23 13.50 -7.03
CA GLY A 258 7.69 13.73 -8.40
C GLY A 258 9.02 13.00 -8.64
N LYS A 259 10.08 13.76 -8.96
CA LYS A 259 11.46 13.22 -9.12
C LYS A 259 12.29 13.25 -7.84
N ALA A 260 11.86 13.96 -6.80
CA ALA A 260 12.53 13.92 -5.51
C ALA A 260 12.17 12.63 -4.75
N VAL A 261 13.14 12.06 -4.04
CA VAL A 261 12.98 10.77 -3.34
C VAL A 261 13.45 10.89 -1.92
N VAL A 262 12.64 10.38 -1.00
CA VAL A 262 13.01 10.20 0.41
C VAL A 262 12.78 8.76 0.84
N LYS A 263 13.68 8.22 1.66
CA LYS A 263 13.59 6.87 2.19
C LYS A 263 13.08 6.88 3.62
N PHE A 264 12.06 6.10 3.90
CA PHE A 264 11.52 5.91 5.24
C PHE A 264 12.32 4.82 5.98
N GLN A 265 12.87 5.18 7.13
CA GLN A 265 13.67 4.29 7.97
C GLN A 265 13.13 4.28 9.39
N VAL A 266 13.14 3.10 10.01
CA VAL A 266 12.80 2.90 11.44
C VAL A 266 14.02 2.33 12.12
N LYS A 267 14.38 2.93 13.28
CA LYS A 267 15.46 2.43 14.16
C LYS A 267 14.86 1.64 15.30
#